data_505b6bed3d33c6198e2bee8f0da7fae8
#
_entry.id   505b6bed3d33c6198e2bee8f0da7fae8
#
_cell.length_a   1.000
_cell.length_b   1.000
_cell.length_c   1.000
_cell.angle_alpha   90.00
_cell.angle_beta   90.00
_cell.angle_gamma   90.00
#
_symmetry.space_group_name_H-M   'P 1'
#
loop_
_entity.id
_entity.type
_entity.pdbx_description
1 polymer ?
#
loop_
_entity_poly.entity_id
_entity_poly.type
_entity_poly.pdbx_seq_one_letter_code
_entity_poly.pdbx_strand_id
1 'polypeptide(L)'
;ALSEYSQKKDAVVKNVYECFEYIISSHNLEHMPNPIQFLIDASELLKEDGILNMAIPISSRCFDCFRPLSTTGEMLDAYISKNKKPSFGKYFDHSFSTMGILEKNNKLIDVNDITYDFNKLTIKQNLSYSTYQEIVENYNKTPYVDNHVWQFNLESFISIFEDLMACKIIKNLEIIDAEIIGIEFIISIRKKKNKKQFLVSND
;
A
#
# COMPACT_ATOMS: atom_id res chain seq x y z
N ALA A 1 -0.57 7.07 15.15
CA ALA A 1 0.52 8.07 15.10
C ALA A 1 0.53 8.85 13.77
N LEU A 2 0.45 8.16 12.60
CA LEU A 2 0.40 8.86 11.28
C LEU A 2 -0.95 9.53 11.00
N SER A 3 -2.07 9.01 11.54
CA SER A 3 -3.39 9.63 11.43
C SER A 3 -3.49 10.96 12.20
N GLU A 4 -2.82 11.08 13.33
CA GLU A 4 -2.71 12.36 14.07
C GLU A 4 -1.85 13.39 13.35
N TYR A 5 -0.85 12.92 12.57
CA TYR A 5 0.01 13.78 11.78
C TYR A 5 -0.75 14.46 10.64
N SER A 6 -1.70 13.75 10.01
CA SER A 6 -2.57 14.29 8.96
C SER A 6 -3.50 15.40 9.45
N GLN A 7 -3.97 15.36 10.69
CA GLN A 7 -4.88 16.38 11.24
C GLN A 7 -4.16 17.63 11.76
N LYS A 8 -2.85 17.57 12.02
CA LYS A 8 -2.04 18.70 12.46
C LYS A 8 -1.33 19.45 11.32
N LYS A 9 -1.59 19.10 10.06
CA LYS A 9 -0.94 19.69 8.88
C LYS A 9 -1.10 21.22 8.77
N ASP A 10 -2.10 21.81 9.37
CA ASP A 10 -2.38 23.23 9.20
C ASP A 10 -1.65 24.16 10.19
N ALA A 11 -0.98 23.64 11.20
CA ALA A 11 -0.42 24.47 12.27
C ALA A 11 1.11 24.43 12.47
N VAL A 12 1.85 23.41 12.02
CA VAL A 12 3.26 23.22 12.43
C VAL A 12 4.24 22.88 11.30
N VAL A 13 3.79 22.54 10.08
CA VAL A 13 4.69 21.98 9.04
C VAL A 13 5.03 23.01 7.96
N LYS A 14 5.60 24.15 8.32
CA LYS A 14 6.10 25.10 7.30
C LYS A 14 7.50 24.77 6.74
N ASN A 15 8.25 23.78 7.26
CA ASN A 15 9.64 23.54 6.82
C ASN A 15 10.15 22.12 7.08
N VAL A 16 9.43 21.04 6.77
CA VAL A 16 9.92 19.65 6.94
C VAL A 16 10.23 18.99 5.58
N TYR A 17 10.58 19.77 4.58
CA TYR A 17 11.06 19.22 3.30
C TYR A 17 12.53 18.85 3.40
N GLU A 18 12.91 17.75 2.78
CA GLU A 18 14.31 17.30 2.68
C GLU A 18 15.03 17.15 4.02
N CYS A 19 14.34 16.58 5.04
CA CYS A 19 14.87 16.45 6.38
C CYS A 19 15.48 15.09 6.69
N PHE A 20 15.04 14.04 6.00
CA PHE A 20 15.38 12.67 6.38
C PHE A 20 16.33 12.02 5.37
N GLU A 21 17.34 11.32 5.89
CA GLU A 21 18.22 10.46 5.09
C GLU A 21 17.58 9.09 4.86
N TYR A 22 16.78 8.64 5.85
CA TYR A 22 16.09 7.36 5.81
C TYR A 22 14.67 7.49 6.30
N ILE A 23 13.75 6.84 5.61
CA ILE A 23 12.38 6.59 6.03
C ILE A 23 12.16 5.08 6.01
N ILE A 24 11.64 4.53 7.10
CA ILE A 24 11.30 3.10 7.20
C ILE A 24 9.81 2.98 7.37
N SER A 25 9.20 2.12 6.56
CA SER A 25 7.76 1.83 6.58
C SER A 25 7.56 0.32 6.49
N SER A 26 6.94 -0.27 7.49
CA SER A 26 6.72 -1.70 7.57
C SER A 26 5.23 -1.99 7.75
N HIS A 27 4.65 -2.84 6.92
CA HIS A 27 3.24 -3.22 6.95
C HIS A 27 2.33 -1.99 7.09
N ASN A 28 2.51 -1.04 6.18
CA ASN A 28 1.83 0.23 6.24
C ASN A 28 1.23 0.64 4.87
N LEU A 29 1.95 0.40 3.78
CA LEU A 29 1.51 0.82 2.45
C LEU A 29 0.19 0.15 2.05
N GLU A 30 0.02 -1.12 2.39
CA GLU A 30 -1.18 -1.90 2.12
C GLU A 30 -2.43 -1.36 2.83
N HIS A 31 -2.25 -0.57 3.90
CA HIS A 31 -3.33 0.07 4.66
C HIS A 31 -3.65 1.49 4.18
N MET A 32 -2.79 2.09 3.35
CA MET A 32 -2.95 3.50 2.95
C MET A 32 -4.15 3.68 2.03
N PRO A 33 -5.12 4.56 2.34
CA PRO A 33 -6.22 4.87 1.43
C PRO A 33 -5.74 5.48 0.10
N ASN A 34 -4.57 6.13 0.11
CA ASN A 34 -3.94 6.77 -1.06
C ASN A 34 -2.43 6.51 -1.05
N PRO A 35 -1.98 5.35 -1.54
CA PRO A 35 -0.57 4.97 -1.50
C PRO A 35 0.32 5.82 -2.42
N ILE A 36 -0.22 6.36 -3.51
CA ILE A 36 0.52 7.28 -4.38
C ILE A 36 0.87 8.57 -3.62
N GLN A 37 -0.10 9.12 -2.87
CA GLN A 37 0.18 10.31 -2.06
C GLN A 37 1.22 10.03 -0.98
N PHE A 38 1.19 8.83 -0.37
CA PHE A 38 2.23 8.42 0.58
C PHE A 38 3.63 8.41 -0.05
N LEU A 39 3.79 7.87 -1.27
CA LEU A 39 5.08 7.87 -1.98
C LEU A 39 5.55 9.28 -2.32
N ILE A 40 4.63 10.17 -2.70
CA ILE A 40 4.94 11.58 -2.97
C ILE A 40 5.39 12.28 -1.70
N ASP A 41 4.62 12.15 -0.61
CA ASP A 41 4.95 12.78 0.69
C ASP A 41 6.30 12.27 1.23
N ALA A 42 6.57 10.97 1.12
CA ALA A 42 7.85 10.39 1.50
C ALA A 42 9.01 10.96 0.66
N SER A 43 8.81 11.09 -0.65
CA SER A 43 9.80 11.71 -1.55
C SER A 43 10.09 13.17 -1.18
N GLU A 44 9.08 13.93 -0.77
CA GLU A 44 9.26 15.33 -0.35
C GLU A 44 10.04 15.44 0.97
N LEU A 45 9.83 14.50 1.90
CA LEU A 45 10.50 14.45 3.19
C LEU A 45 11.96 13.99 3.10
N LEU A 46 12.30 13.16 2.12
CA LEU A 46 13.67 12.67 1.92
C LEU A 46 14.59 13.75 1.39
N LYS A 47 15.82 13.77 1.91
CA LYS A 47 16.95 14.49 1.30
C LYS A 47 17.29 13.92 -0.08
N GLU A 48 18.07 14.65 -0.87
CA GLU A 48 18.73 14.07 -2.06
C GLU A 48 19.58 12.86 -1.64
N ASP A 49 19.50 11.77 -2.41
CA ASP A 49 20.08 10.45 -2.11
C ASP A 49 19.47 9.75 -0.88
N GLY A 50 18.47 10.33 -0.22
CA GLY A 50 17.76 9.69 0.88
C GLY A 50 16.96 8.47 0.43
N ILE A 51 16.75 7.51 1.33
CA ILE A 51 16.21 6.18 1.04
C ILE A 51 14.90 5.96 1.79
N LEU A 52 13.86 5.53 1.09
CA LEU A 52 12.66 4.94 1.65
C LEU A 52 12.79 3.42 1.59
N ASN A 53 12.82 2.77 2.75
CA ASN A 53 12.75 1.32 2.88
C ASN A 53 11.34 0.91 3.28
N MET A 54 10.75 -0.01 2.51
CA MET A 54 9.43 -0.54 2.82
C MET A 54 9.46 -2.05 2.92
N ALA A 55 8.86 -2.59 3.99
CA ALA A 55 8.47 -3.98 4.10
C ALA A 55 6.98 -4.10 3.76
N ILE A 56 6.65 -4.85 2.71
CA ILE A 56 5.29 -4.98 2.18
C ILE A 56 4.92 -6.46 2.14
N PRO A 57 3.76 -6.86 2.69
CA PRO A 57 3.35 -8.26 2.69
C PRO A 57 3.09 -8.78 1.27
N ILE A 58 3.49 -10.02 1.02
CA ILE A 58 3.20 -10.72 -0.22
C ILE A 58 1.76 -11.24 -0.14
N SER A 59 0.90 -10.82 -1.07
CA SER A 59 -0.52 -11.18 -1.10
C SER A 59 -0.76 -12.68 -0.93
N SER A 60 -0.02 -13.52 -1.66
CA SER A 60 -0.18 -14.98 -1.58
C SER A 60 0.25 -15.60 -0.24
N ARG A 61 0.84 -14.80 0.65
CA ARG A 61 1.33 -15.23 1.98
C ARG A 61 0.59 -14.50 3.12
N CYS A 62 -0.53 -13.85 2.81
CA CYS A 62 -1.37 -13.13 3.75
C CYS A 62 -2.73 -13.82 3.96
N PHE A 63 -3.39 -13.48 5.04
CA PHE A 63 -4.72 -13.99 5.40
C PHE A 63 -5.80 -13.70 4.34
N ASP A 64 -5.58 -12.73 3.47
CA ASP A 64 -6.46 -12.32 2.39
C ASP A 64 -5.93 -12.69 1.00
N CYS A 65 -5.15 -13.75 0.91
CA CYS A 65 -4.43 -14.23 -0.28
C CYS A 65 -5.30 -14.56 -1.49
N PHE A 66 -6.62 -14.67 -1.33
CA PHE A 66 -7.55 -14.90 -2.44
C PHE A 66 -8.03 -13.61 -3.13
N ARG A 67 -7.63 -12.45 -2.60
CA ARG A 67 -7.93 -11.19 -3.26
C ARG A 67 -7.02 -11.00 -4.48
N PRO A 68 -7.54 -10.40 -5.56
CA PRO A 68 -6.72 -10.10 -6.74
C PRO A 68 -5.63 -9.08 -6.38
N LEU A 69 -4.50 -9.15 -7.08
CA LEU A 69 -3.46 -8.13 -6.97
C LEU A 69 -4.00 -6.77 -7.42
N SER A 70 -3.55 -5.73 -6.75
CA SER A 70 -3.90 -4.34 -7.07
C SER A 70 -3.28 -3.92 -8.40
N THR A 71 -3.95 -2.98 -9.07
CA THR A 71 -3.54 -2.45 -10.36
C THR A 71 -3.15 -0.98 -10.26
N THR A 72 -2.37 -0.50 -11.23
CA THR A 72 -2.05 0.93 -11.37
C THR A 72 -3.32 1.78 -11.47
N GLY A 73 -4.33 1.31 -12.23
CA GLY A 73 -5.60 2.02 -12.39
C GLY A 73 -6.34 2.23 -11.08
N GLU A 74 -6.44 1.20 -10.24
CA GLU A 74 -7.08 1.33 -8.91
C GLU A 74 -6.34 2.33 -8.00
N MET A 75 -5.00 2.33 -8.03
CA MET A 75 -4.20 3.29 -7.27
C MET A 75 -4.37 4.72 -7.78
N LEU A 76 -4.47 4.90 -9.11
CA LEU A 76 -4.76 6.20 -9.74
C LEU A 76 -6.15 6.71 -9.37
N ASP A 77 -7.17 5.85 -9.35
CA ASP A 77 -8.52 6.21 -8.91
C ASP A 77 -8.50 6.74 -7.46
N ALA A 78 -7.79 6.07 -6.58
CA ALA A 78 -7.65 6.51 -5.18
C ALA A 78 -6.91 7.85 -5.08
N TYR A 79 -5.89 8.06 -5.91
CA TYR A 79 -5.10 9.29 -5.94
C TYR A 79 -5.90 10.48 -6.48
N ILE A 80 -6.57 10.32 -7.62
CA ILE A 80 -7.39 11.36 -8.25
C ILE A 80 -8.56 11.75 -7.36
N SER A 81 -9.19 10.75 -6.72
CA SER A 81 -10.29 10.96 -5.78
C SER A 81 -9.84 11.50 -4.42
N LYS A 82 -8.53 11.62 -4.18
CA LYS A 82 -7.93 12.07 -2.91
C LYS A 82 -8.47 11.30 -1.70
N ASN A 83 -8.53 9.99 -1.83
CA ASN A 83 -9.12 9.12 -0.83
C ASN A 83 -8.44 9.32 0.54
N LYS A 84 -9.24 9.58 1.56
CA LYS A 84 -8.83 9.63 2.98
C LYS A 84 -9.28 8.38 3.76
N LYS A 85 -10.06 7.53 3.10
CA LYS A 85 -10.63 6.29 3.60
C LYS A 85 -10.63 5.30 2.43
N PRO A 86 -10.46 4.00 2.67
CA PRO A 86 -10.63 2.97 1.64
C PRO A 86 -11.97 3.11 0.93
N SER A 87 -12.02 2.84 -0.37
CA SER A 87 -13.31 2.75 -1.07
C SER A 87 -14.18 1.65 -0.46
N PHE A 88 -15.51 1.76 -0.60
CA PHE A 88 -16.41 0.73 -0.10
C PHE A 88 -16.08 -0.66 -0.67
N GLY A 89 -15.73 -0.74 -1.96
CA GLY A 89 -15.35 -2.01 -2.59
C GLY A 89 -14.12 -2.64 -1.91
N LYS A 90 -13.06 -1.87 -1.69
CA LYS A 90 -11.86 -2.36 -0.99
C LYS A 90 -12.16 -2.78 0.46
N TYR A 91 -13.03 -2.04 1.15
CA TYR A 91 -13.48 -2.39 2.49
C TYR A 91 -14.30 -3.69 2.49
N PHE A 92 -15.21 -3.82 1.53
CA PHE A 92 -16.03 -5.02 1.36
C PHE A 92 -15.18 -6.26 1.07
N ASP A 93 -14.26 -6.15 0.10
CA ASP A 93 -13.38 -7.27 -0.28
C ASP A 93 -12.53 -7.73 0.90
N HIS A 94 -11.99 -6.79 1.70
CA HIS A 94 -11.26 -7.13 2.91
C HIS A 94 -12.17 -7.83 3.93
N SER A 95 -13.31 -7.23 4.27
CA SER A 95 -14.24 -7.76 5.27
C SER A 95 -14.77 -9.13 4.89
N PHE A 96 -14.95 -9.39 3.60
CA PHE A 96 -15.40 -10.66 3.07
C PHE A 96 -14.29 -11.71 3.04
N SER A 97 -13.10 -11.37 2.57
CA SER A 97 -11.98 -12.32 2.37
C SER A 97 -11.30 -12.73 3.67
N THR A 98 -11.41 -11.92 4.73
CA THR A 98 -10.85 -12.24 6.06
C THR A 98 -11.71 -13.21 6.88
N MET A 99 -12.91 -13.56 6.42
CA MET A 99 -13.83 -14.43 7.18
C MET A 99 -13.41 -15.89 7.28
N GLY A 100 -12.26 -16.25 6.79
CA GLY A 100 -11.65 -17.54 7.08
C GLY A 100 -11.24 -18.33 5.85
N ILE A 101 -9.99 -18.62 5.82
CA ILE A 101 -9.42 -19.61 4.93
C ILE A 101 -9.45 -20.92 5.67
N LEU A 102 -10.10 -21.92 5.09
CA LEU A 102 -10.19 -23.24 5.67
C LEU A 102 -9.51 -24.28 4.78
N GLU A 103 -8.82 -25.24 5.38
CA GLU A 103 -8.54 -26.50 4.69
C GLU A 103 -9.86 -27.21 4.36
N LYS A 104 -9.82 -28.13 3.37
CA LYS A 104 -10.98 -28.95 2.99
C LYS A 104 -11.58 -29.76 4.15
N ASN A 105 -10.85 -29.90 5.26
CA ASN A 105 -11.29 -30.54 6.49
C ASN A 105 -11.91 -29.57 7.51
N ASN A 106 -12.20 -28.32 7.13
CA ASN A 106 -12.73 -27.25 7.98
C ASN A 106 -11.80 -26.76 9.11
N LYS A 107 -10.49 -27.02 8.99
CA LYS A 107 -9.51 -26.47 9.92
C LYS A 107 -9.13 -25.05 9.51
N LEU A 108 -9.18 -24.10 10.44
CA LEU A 108 -8.63 -22.77 10.24
C LEU A 108 -7.12 -22.84 10.00
N ILE A 109 -6.66 -22.16 8.99
CA ILE A 109 -5.26 -22.15 8.58
C ILE A 109 -4.57 -20.91 9.15
N ASP A 110 -3.38 -21.12 9.69
CA ASP A 110 -2.43 -20.04 9.90
C ASP A 110 -1.77 -19.72 8.55
N VAL A 111 -2.18 -18.62 7.94
CA VAL A 111 -1.65 -18.16 6.63
C VAL A 111 -0.19 -17.73 6.69
N ASN A 112 0.39 -17.61 7.87
CA ASN A 112 1.83 -17.38 8.03
C ASN A 112 2.66 -18.66 7.80
N ASP A 113 2.03 -19.82 7.71
CA ASP A 113 2.70 -21.05 7.32
C ASP A 113 2.82 -21.11 5.79
N ILE A 114 4.02 -20.84 5.28
CA ILE A 114 4.36 -20.75 3.83
C ILE A 114 4.30 -22.08 3.06
N THR A 115 3.87 -23.17 3.70
CA THR A 115 3.86 -24.52 3.11
C THR A 115 2.53 -24.92 2.47
N TYR A 116 1.56 -23.99 2.33
CA TYR A 116 0.22 -24.31 1.86
C TYR A 116 0.13 -24.69 0.39
N ASP A 117 -0.52 -25.82 0.15
CA ASP A 117 -1.03 -26.19 -1.15
C ASP A 117 -2.40 -25.53 -1.37
N PHE A 118 -2.44 -24.48 -2.18
CA PHE A 118 -3.66 -23.72 -2.49
C PHE A 118 -4.82 -24.60 -2.99
N ASN A 119 -4.51 -25.77 -3.61
CA ASN A 119 -5.54 -26.72 -4.05
C ASN A 119 -6.31 -27.36 -2.88
N LYS A 120 -5.80 -27.26 -1.67
CA LYS A 120 -6.43 -27.77 -0.44
C LYS A 120 -7.20 -26.72 0.31
N LEU A 121 -7.11 -25.47 -0.09
CA LEU A 121 -7.76 -24.35 0.58
C LEU A 121 -9.18 -24.15 0.07
N THR A 122 -10.06 -23.73 0.96
CA THR A 122 -11.41 -23.27 0.62
C THR A 122 -11.69 -21.95 1.35
N ILE A 123 -12.39 -21.03 0.70
CA ILE A 123 -12.87 -19.83 1.35
C ILE A 123 -14.18 -20.18 2.05
N LYS A 124 -14.28 -19.87 3.34
CA LYS A 124 -15.55 -19.94 4.04
C LYS A 124 -16.42 -18.74 3.66
N GLN A 125 -17.26 -18.92 2.68
CA GLN A 125 -18.22 -17.90 2.29
C GLN A 125 -19.45 -17.94 3.21
N ASN A 126 -19.59 -16.96 4.09
CA ASN A 126 -20.79 -16.71 4.88
C ASN A 126 -21.48 -15.41 4.43
N LEU A 127 -21.41 -15.07 3.16
CA LEU A 127 -22.05 -13.87 2.66
C LEU A 127 -23.57 -14.08 2.62
N SER A 128 -24.28 -13.21 3.35
CA SER A 128 -25.73 -13.12 3.37
C SER A 128 -26.15 -11.66 3.19
N TYR A 129 -27.42 -11.41 2.94
CA TYR A 129 -27.92 -10.03 2.86
C TYR A 129 -27.73 -9.28 4.18
N SER A 130 -27.93 -9.94 5.33
CA SER A 130 -27.68 -9.36 6.64
C SER A 130 -26.21 -9.01 6.86
N THR A 131 -25.29 -9.88 6.45
CA THR A 131 -23.84 -9.60 6.50
C THR A 131 -23.47 -8.40 5.63
N TYR A 132 -24.04 -8.32 4.42
CA TYR A 132 -23.85 -7.16 3.54
C TYR A 132 -24.33 -5.86 4.19
N GLN A 133 -25.55 -5.87 4.79
CA GLN A 133 -26.07 -4.70 5.48
C GLN A 133 -25.19 -4.26 6.65
N GLU A 134 -24.68 -5.21 7.44
CA GLU A 134 -23.73 -4.92 8.53
C GLU A 134 -22.44 -4.28 8.00
N ILE A 135 -21.85 -4.80 6.92
CA ILE A 135 -20.67 -4.23 6.29
C ILE A 135 -20.94 -2.79 5.83
N VAL A 136 -22.08 -2.53 5.19
CA VAL A 136 -22.47 -1.17 4.76
C VAL A 136 -22.62 -0.23 5.95
N GLU A 137 -23.28 -0.67 6.99
CA GLU A 137 -23.50 0.13 8.19
C GLU A 137 -22.18 0.47 8.90
N ASN A 138 -21.31 -0.51 9.09
CA ASN A 138 -19.99 -0.33 9.69
C ASN A 138 -19.13 0.61 8.88
N TYR A 139 -19.11 0.44 7.56
CA TYR A 139 -18.38 1.36 6.67
C TYR A 139 -18.85 2.81 6.83
N ASN A 140 -20.14 3.06 6.89
CA ASN A 140 -20.68 4.41 6.98
C ASN A 140 -20.42 5.07 8.35
N LYS A 141 -20.40 4.28 9.43
CA LYS A 141 -20.18 4.78 10.80
C LYS A 141 -18.71 5.05 11.11
N THR A 142 -17.79 4.40 10.44
CA THR A 142 -16.37 4.42 10.79
C THR A 142 -15.61 5.42 9.93
N PRO A 143 -14.99 6.47 10.50
CA PRO A 143 -14.23 7.46 9.74
C PRO A 143 -12.94 6.91 9.15
N TYR A 144 -12.33 5.93 9.81
CA TYR A 144 -11.13 5.20 9.38
C TYR A 144 -11.32 3.72 9.63
N VAL A 145 -10.82 2.89 8.74
CA VAL A 145 -10.82 1.44 8.87
C VAL A 145 -9.41 0.95 8.62
N ASP A 146 -8.88 0.23 9.60
CA ASP A 146 -7.59 -0.44 9.48
C ASP A 146 -7.78 -1.79 8.79
N ASN A 147 -7.54 -1.81 7.49
CA ASN A 147 -7.67 -2.99 6.66
C ASN A 147 -6.67 -2.99 5.51
N HIS A 148 -6.34 -4.16 4.99
CA HIS A 148 -5.57 -4.25 3.76
C HIS A 148 -6.41 -3.70 2.60
N VAL A 149 -6.03 -2.54 2.09
CA VAL A 149 -6.65 -1.90 0.92
C VAL A 149 -6.03 -2.45 -0.36
N TRP A 150 -4.72 -2.72 -0.31
CA TRP A 150 -3.91 -3.09 -1.46
C TRP A 150 -3.27 -4.47 -1.29
N GLN A 151 -3.14 -5.15 -2.43
CA GLN A 151 -2.57 -6.48 -2.53
C GLN A 151 -1.40 -6.45 -3.51
N PHE A 152 -0.21 -6.87 -3.05
CA PHE A 152 0.99 -6.85 -3.87
C PHE A 152 1.72 -8.20 -3.84
N ASN A 153 2.43 -8.49 -4.91
CA ASN A 153 3.66 -9.24 -4.89
C ASN A 153 4.79 -8.31 -5.38
N LEU A 154 6.03 -8.75 -5.33
CA LEU A 154 7.17 -7.91 -5.69
C LEU A 154 7.07 -7.40 -7.14
N GLU A 155 6.73 -8.29 -8.08
CA GLU A 155 6.66 -7.98 -9.50
C GLU A 155 5.53 -6.98 -9.80
N SER A 156 4.35 -7.18 -9.18
CA SER A 156 3.22 -6.26 -9.37
C SER A 156 3.51 -4.87 -8.80
N PHE A 157 4.19 -4.80 -7.64
CA PHE A 157 4.59 -3.51 -7.07
C PHE A 157 5.59 -2.78 -7.96
N ILE A 158 6.63 -3.48 -8.47
CA ILE A 158 7.61 -2.89 -9.39
C ILE A 158 6.93 -2.37 -10.64
N SER A 159 6.03 -3.17 -11.25
CA SER A 159 5.29 -2.75 -12.44
C SER A 159 4.45 -1.48 -12.21
N ILE A 160 3.72 -1.42 -11.08
CA ILE A 160 2.95 -0.23 -10.71
C ILE A 160 3.87 0.98 -10.50
N PHE A 161 4.99 0.80 -9.80
CA PHE A 161 5.96 1.86 -9.57
C PHE A 161 6.52 2.41 -10.89
N GLU A 162 6.87 1.54 -11.83
CA GLU A 162 7.35 1.93 -13.17
C GLU A 162 6.28 2.68 -13.97
N ASP A 163 5.02 2.23 -13.94
CA ASP A 163 3.89 2.93 -14.55
C ASP A 163 3.75 4.36 -13.99
N LEU A 164 3.79 4.51 -12.67
CA LEU A 164 3.67 5.81 -12.00
C LEU A 164 4.83 6.74 -12.36
N MET A 165 6.04 6.20 -12.49
CA MET A 165 7.21 6.95 -12.96
C MET A 165 7.07 7.36 -14.43
N ALA A 166 6.63 6.44 -15.30
CA ALA A 166 6.43 6.71 -16.73
C ALA A 166 5.36 7.79 -16.95
N CYS A 167 4.28 7.76 -16.17
CA CYS A 167 3.22 8.77 -16.16
C CYS A 167 3.62 10.08 -15.46
N LYS A 168 4.82 10.15 -14.88
CA LYS A 168 5.32 11.32 -14.11
C LYS A 168 4.42 11.69 -12.91
N ILE A 169 3.69 10.74 -12.38
CA ILE A 169 2.88 10.91 -11.16
C ILE A 169 3.81 10.98 -9.94
N ILE A 170 4.72 10.02 -9.83
CA ILE A 170 5.86 10.10 -8.91
C ILE A 170 7.12 10.49 -9.69
N LYS A 171 8.02 11.22 -9.06
CA LYS A 171 9.20 11.79 -9.75
C LYS A 171 10.44 11.65 -8.87
N ASN A 172 11.60 11.62 -9.52
CA ASN A 172 12.90 11.62 -8.84
C ASN A 172 13.09 10.48 -7.84
N LEU A 173 12.41 9.35 -8.08
CA LEU A 173 12.58 8.12 -7.31
C LEU A 173 13.18 7.03 -8.19
N GLU A 174 13.87 6.08 -7.57
CA GLU A 174 14.33 4.87 -8.25
C GLU A 174 14.40 3.71 -7.25
N ILE A 175 14.00 2.53 -7.67
CA ILE A 175 14.22 1.31 -6.91
C ILE A 175 15.71 0.98 -7.02
N ILE A 176 16.39 0.82 -5.88
CA ILE A 176 17.82 0.50 -5.82
C ILE A 176 18.07 -0.92 -5.33
N ASP A 177 17.11 -1.50 -4.63
CA ASP A 177 17.20 -2.87 -4.12
C ASP A 177 15.81 -3.44 -3.86
N ALA A 178 15.65 -4.75 -4.01
CA ALA A 178 14.41 -5.46 -3.70
C ALA A 178 14.69 -6.93 -3.37
N GLU A 179 14.19 -7.42 -2.24
CA GLU A 179 14.40 -8.79 -1.76
C GLU A 179 13.12 -9.36 -1.13
N ILE A 180 12.88 -10.65 -1.35
CA ILE A 180 11.78 -11.39 -0.71
C ILE A 180 12.31 -12.05 0.55
N ILE A 181 11.72 -11.73 1.70
CA ILE A 181 12.09 -12.26 3.01
C ILE A 181 10.83 -12.82 3.70
N GLY A 182 10.75 -14.13 3.83
CA GLY A 182 9.62 -14.79 4.51
C GLY A 182 8.28 -14.46 3.85
N ILE A 183 7.39 -13.77 4.55
CA ILE A 183 6.03 -13.43 4.11
C ILE A 183 5.92 -12.05 3.45
N GLU A 184 7.01 -11.33 3.33
CA GLU A 184 7.07 -9.95 2.83
C GLU A 184 8.17 -9.79 1.79
N PHE A 185 8.16 -8.68 1.09
CA PHE A 185 9.31 -8.20 0.33
C PHE A 185 9.76 -6.86 0.89
N ILE A 186 11.08 -6.71 0.93
CA ILE A 186 11.72 -5.45 1.29
C ILE A 186 12.09 -4.74 0.00
N ILE A 187 11.74 -3.46 -0.09
CA ILE A 187 12.09 -2.63 -1.24
C ILE A 187 12.72 -1.33 -0.78
N SER A 188 13.84 -0.97 -1.41
CA SER A 188 14.59 0.25 -1.14
C SER A 188 14.44 1.19 -2.32
N ILE A 189 13.90 2.37 -2.07
CA ILE A 189 13.65 3.41 -3.07
C ILE A 189 14.48 4.64 -2.70
N ARG A 190 15.33 5.10 -3.64
CA ARG A 190 16.17 6.28 -3.44
C ARG A 190 15.56 7.50 -4.12
N LYS A 191 15.66 8.66 -3.47
CA LYS A 191 15.38 9.95 -4.08
C LYS A 191 16.59 10.39 -4.91
N LYS A 192 16.41 10.54 -6.22
CA LYS A 192 17.46 11.02 -7.14
C LYS A 192 17.77 12.49 -6.90
N LYS A 193 19.02 12.85 -7.11
CA LYS A 193 19.42 14.26 -7.17
C LYS A 193 18.70 14.99 -8.31
N ASN A 194 18.19 16.15 -8.02
CA ASN A 194 17.71 17.04 -9.07
C ASN A 194 18.93 17.46 -9.93
N LYS A 195 18.96 17.03 -11.19
CA LYS A 195 19.94 17.59 -12.14
C LYS A 195 19.65 19.08 -12.25
N LYS A 196 20.50 19.94 -11.65
CA LYS A 196 20.46 21.37 -11.92
C LYS A 196 20.64 21.54 -13.41
N GLN A 197 19.61 22.00 -14.12
CA GLN A 197 19.76 22.50 -15.46
C GLN A 197 20.68 23.75 -15.38
N PHE A 198 21.92 23.58 -15.74
CA PHE A 198 22.75 24.74 -16.04
C PHE A 198 22.14 25.36 -17.29
N LEU A 199 21.39 26.44 -17.12
CA LEU A 199 21.09 27.35 -18.21
C LEU A 199 22.43 27.96 -18.61
N VAL A 200 23.01 27.44 -19.70
CA VAL A 200 24.10 28.13 -20.36
C VAL A 200 23.47 29.37 -20.97
N SER A 201 23.70 30.53 -20.34
CA SER A 201 23.42 31.82 -20.97
C SER A 201 24.37 31.92 -22.15
N ASN A 202 23.85 31.76 -23.35
CA ASN A 202 24.54 32.18 -24.54
C ASN A 202 24.46 33.72 -24.56
N ASP A 203 25.52 34.36 -24.08
CA ASP A 203 25.81 35.77 -24.40
C ASP A 203 26.47 35.86 -25.83
#